data_c0ae261d1762236aa959f4a60fdcf1de
#
_entry.id   c0ae261d1762236aa959f4a60fdcf1de
#
_cell.length_a   1.000
_cell.length_b   1.000
_cell.length_c   1.000
_cell.angle_alpha   90.00
_cell.angle_beta   90.00
_cell.angle_gamma   90.00
#
_symmetry.space_group_name_H-M   'P 1'
#
loop_
_entity.id
_entity.type
_entity.pdbx_description
1 polymer ?
#
loop_
_entity_poly.entity_id
_entity_poly.type
_entity_poly.pdbx_seq_one_letter_code
_entity_poly.pdbx_strand_id
1 'polypeptide(L)'
;MEKHSAVPFLKSSGDDMRKRKKKKLQRIEFQRDTALDFVKSEKGRPVFAWIFQIAVTLALAAVVAIFFFQSITMEESSMEPTLQTRERFFINKLVYKFTSPDRGDIIAFTKDGSDDAPIHIKRIIGLPGETIEIRDGVIYIDGQVYQEDEDLPQITNPGLAEDGVSLDNDEYFVLGDNRNNSEDSRFAEVQNINEKYIKGKVWFCIYPADQIGFVKD
;
A
#
# COMPACT_ATOMS: atom_id res chain seq x y z
N MET A 1 -52.84 -21.50 -74.80
CA MET A 1 -52.67 -20.11 -74.40
C MET A 1 -52.45 -20.11 -72.91
N GLU A 2 -51.21 -20.18 -72.48
CA GLU A 2 -50.81 -20.13 -71.08
C GLU A 2 -50.05 -18.85 -70.84
N LYS A 3 -50.55 -18.02 -69.86
CA LYS A 3 -49.89 -16.79 -69.46
C LYS A 3 -48.96 -17.11 -68.33
N HIS A 4 -47.68 -17.03 -68.54
CA HIS A 4 -46.68 -17.00 -67.46
C HIS A 4 -46.77 -15.74 -66.67
N SER A 5 -47.09 -15.90 -65.40
CA SER A 5 -47.03 -14.86 -64.35
C SER A 5 -45.57 -14.77 -63.86
N ALA A 6 -44.93 -13.65 -64.08
CA ALA A 6 -43.60 -13.37 -63.57
C ALA A 6 -43.69 -12.89 -62.13
N VAL A 7 -43.01 -13.56 -61.20
CA VAL A 7 -42.86 -13.20 -59.81
C VAL A 7 -41.85 -12.03 -59.69
N PRO A 8 -42.13 -10.94 -59.02
CA PRO A 8 -41.14 -9.89 -58.81
C PRO A 8 -40.10 -10.30 -57.77
N PHE A 9 -38.87 -10.34 -58.23
CA PHE A 9 -37.69 -10.73 -57.49
C PHE A 9 -37.33 -9.75 -56.39
N LEU A 10 -37.10 -10.28 -55.19
CA LEU A 10 -36.66 -9.63 -53.96
C LEU A 10 -35.37 -8.79 -54.11
N LYS A 11 -35.50 -7.51 -54.41
CA LYS A 11 -34.39 -6.53 -54.46
C LYS A 11 -34.40 -5.51 -53.31
N SER A 12 -35.22 -5.74 -52.26
CA SER A 12 -35.50 -4.73 -51.24
C SER A 12 -34.64 -4.80 -49.95
N SER A 13 -34.02 -5.96 -49.64
CA SER A 13 -33.34 -6.11 -48.34
C SER A 13 -31.94 -5.49 -48.28
N GLY A 14 -31.18 -5.50 -49.37
CA GLY A 14 -29.80 -4.97 -49.40
C GLY A 14 -29.71 -3.44 -49.40
N ASP A 15 -30.68 -2.81 -50.07
CA ASP A 15 -30.74 -1.32 -50.14
C ASP A 15 -31.17 -0.69 -48.82
N ASP A 16 -32.06 -1.34 -48.10
CA ASP A 16 -32.50 -0.84 -46.77
C ASP A 16 -31.38 -0.95 -45.72
N MET A 17 -30.63 -2.03 -45.74
CA MET A 17 -29.44 -2.18 -44.89
C MET A 17 -28.34 -1.16 -45.22
N ARG A 18 -28.09 -0.89 -46.51
CA ARG A 18 -27.13 0.14 -46.92
C ARG A 18 -27.55 1.55 -46.48
N LYS A 19 -28.85 1.87 -46.62
CA LYS A 19 -29.43 3.15 -46.15
C LYS A 19 -29.34 3.32 -44.63
N ARG A 20 -29.62 2.25 -43.87
CA ARG A 20 -29.47 2.24 -42.40
C ARG A 20 -28.01 2.43 -41.95
N LYS A 21 -27.07 1.76 -42.64
CA LYS A 21 -25.64 1.90 -42.36
C LYS A 21 -25.12 3.31 -42.69
N LYS A 22 -25.56 3.91 -43.82
CA LYS A 22 -25.25 5.30 -44.20
C LYS A 22 -25.82 6.29 -43.18
N LYS A 23 -27.08 6.14 -42.75
CA LYS A 23 -27.68 7.01 -41.71
C LYS A 23 -26.95 6.90 -40.37
N LYS A 24 -26.51 5.69 -39.99
CA LYS A 24 -25.75 5.47 -38.74
C LYS A 24 -24.37 6.12 -38.81
N LEU A 25 -23.68 6.03 -39.93
CA LEU A 25 -22.40 6.69 -40.17
C LEU A 25 -22.52 8.21 -40.15
N GLN A 26 -23.50 8.78 -40.86
CA GLN A 26 -23.77 10.23 -40.84
C GLN A 26 -24.12 10.75 -39.46
N ARG A 27 -24.84 9.95 -38.64
CA ARG A 27 -25.18 10.32 -37.24
C ARG A 27 -23.95 10.33 -36.35
N ILE A 28 -23.01 9.40 -36.53
CA ILE A 28 -21.75 9.33 -35.80
C ILE A 28 -20.83 10.50 -36.20
N GLU A 29 -20.74 10.80 -37.51
CA GLU A 29 -19.97 11.94 -38.01
C GLU A 29 -20.53 13.27 -37.47
N PHE A 30 -21.83 13.48 -37.50
CA PHE A 30 -22.49 14.67 -36.97
C PHE A 30 -22.29 14.83 -35.46
N GLN A 31 -22.34 13.72 -34.69
CA GLN A 31 -22.04 13.78 -33.25
C GLN A 31 -20.58 14.09 -32.96
N ARG A 32 -19.65 13.58 -33.78
CA ARG A 32 -18.22 13.87 -33.64
C ARG A 32 -17.90 15.33 -33.95
N ASP A 33 -18.52 15.89 -35.00
CA ASP A 33 -18.27 17.27 -35.41
C ASP A 33 -18.83 18.26 -34.39
N THR A 34 -20.03 18.01 -33.83
CA THR A 34 -20.61 18.86 -32.77
C THR A 34 -19.79 18.81 -31.48
N ALA A 35 -19.19 17.66 -31.10
CA ALA A 35 -18.34 17.56 -29.93
C ALA A 35 -17.02 18.32 -30.15
N LEU A 36 -16.43 18.21 -31.34
CA LEU A 36 -15.21 18.94 -31.70
C LEU A 36 -15.43 20.45 -31.78
N ASP A 37 -16.60 20.88 -32.29
CA ASP A 37 -16.96 22.29 -32.36
C ASP A 37 -17.22 22.86 -30.96
N PHE A 38 -17.82 22.09 -30.04
CA PHE A 38 -17.96 22.51 -28.64
C PHE A 38 -16.60 22.68 -27.97
N VAL A 39 -15.67 21.72 -28.14
CA VAL A 39 -14.31 21.79 -27.59
C VAL A 39 -13.54 23.01 -28.14
N LYS A 40 -13.79 23.38 -29.41
CA LYS A 40 -13.17 24.56 -30.07
C LYS A 40 -13.84 25.88 -29.70
N SER A 41 -15.06 25.85 -29.17
CA SER A 41 -15.81 27.07 -28.81
C SER A 41 -15.15 27.83 -27.65
N GLU A 42 -15.34 29.15 -27.59
CA GLU A 42 -14.82 29.98 -26.49
C GLU A 42 -15.33 29.53 -25.12
N LYS A 43 -16.51 28.93 -25.03
CA LYS A 43 -17.10 28.41 -23.79
C LYS A 43 -16.65 26.96 -23.50
N GLY A 44 -16.39 26.15 -24.51
CA GLY A 44 -15.97 24.74 -24.39
C GLY A 44 -14.50 24.60 -24.02
N ARG A 45 -13.64 25.46 -24.54
CA ARG A 45 -12.18 25.40 -24.29
C ARG A 45 -11.81 25.44 -22.80
N PRO A 46 -12.30 26.37 -21.96
CA PRO A 46 -11.98 26.37 -20.54
C PRO A 46 -12.54 25.14 -19.82
N VAL A 47 -13.75 24.68 -20.12
CA VAL A 47 -14.33 23.47 -19.52
C VAL A 47 -13.51 22.24 -19.84
N PHE A 48 -13.10 22.07 -21.10
CA PHE A 48 -12.26 20.95 -21.50
C PHE A 48 -10.87 21.03 -20.85
N ALA A 49 -10.27 22.20 -20.75
CA ALA A 49 -8.98 22.40 -20.06
C ALA A 49 -9.09 22.03 -18.58
N TRP A 50 -10.16 22.41 -17.88
CA TRP A 50 -10.41 22.02 -16.50
C TRP A 50 -10.57 20.50 -16.33
N ILE A 51 -11.37 19.86 -17.19
CA ILE A 51 -11.56 18.40 -17.16
C ILE A 51 -10.23 17.70 -17.43
N PHE A 52 -9.47 18.15 -18.41
CA PHE A 52 -8.15 17.59 -18.72
C PHE A 52 -7.18 17.74 -17.55
N GLN A 53 -7.14 18.91 -16.93
CA GLN A 53 -6.28 19.18 -15.77
C GLN A 53 -6.64 18.29 -14.57
N ILE A 54 -7.94 18.14 -14.29
CA ILE A 54 -8.42 17.22 -13.23
C ILE A 54 -8.02 15.78 -13.56
N ALA A 55 -8.22 15.33 -14.80
CA ALA A 55 -7.85 13.98 -15.22
C ALA A 55 -6.34 13.72 -15.08
N VAL A 56 -5.50 14.66 -15.49
CA VAL A 56 -4.03 14.58 -15.33
C VAL A 56 -3.64 14.55 -13.86
N THR A 57 -4.24 15.40 -13.03
CA THR A 57 -3.96 15.42 -11.58
C THR A 57 -4.35 14.11 -10.92
N LEU A 58 -5.54 13.57 -11.25
CA LEU A 58 -5.99 12.27 -10.73
C LEU A 58 -5.09 11.11 -11.20
N ALA A 59 -4.68 11.13 -12.47
CA ALA A 59 -3.75 10.13 -13.00
C ALA A 59 -2.39 10.19 -12.29
N LEU A 60 -1.86 11.40 -12.07
CA LEU A 60 -0.62 11.58 -11.33
C LEU A 60 -0.75 11.12 -9.88
N ALA A 61 -1.85 11.48 -9.20
CA ALA A 61 -2.13 11.03 -7.84
C ALA A 61 -2.24 9.49 -7.75
N ALA A 62 -2.89 8.85 -8.73
CA ALA A 62 -2.98 7.39 -8.81
C ALA A 62 -1.60 6.74 -9.00
N VAL A 63 -0.75 7.29 -9.87
CA VAL A 63 0.62 6.83 -10.05
C VAL A 63 1.41 6.94 -8.74
N VAL A 64 1.34 8.09 -8.06
CA VAL A 64 1.99 8.27 -6.76
C VAL A 64 1.47 7.24 -5.75
N ALA A 65 0.15 7.06 -5.66
CA ALA A 65 -0.44 6.09 -4.73
C ALA A 65 0.05 4.65 -5.00
N ILE A 66 0.08 4.20 -6.26
CA ILE A 66 0.51 2.84 -6.62
C ILE A 66 1.99 2.61 -6.33
N PHE A 67 2.85 3.60 -6.63
CA PHE A 67 4.30 3.43 -6.47
C PHE A 67 4.78 3.61 -5.03
N PHE A 68 4.07 4.40 -4.22
CA PHE A 68 4.56 4.79 -2.89
C PHE A 68 3.81 4.15 -1.73
N PHE A 69 2.59 3.66 -1.95
CA PHE A 69 1.81 3.01 -0.91
C PHE A 69 1.51 1.56 -1.29
N GLN A 70 2.11 0.64 -0.56
CA GLN A 70 1.79 -0.78 -0.64
C GLN A 70 0.83 -1.14 0.49
N SER A 71 -0.23 -1.89 0.20
CA SER A 71 -1.08 -2.45 1.25
C SER A 71 -0.57 -3.82 1.67
N ILE A 72 -0.57 -4.07 2.97
CA ILE A 72 -0.24 -5.37 3.57
C ILE A 72 -1.37 -5.79 4.51
N THR A 73 -1.58 -7.09 4.61
CA THR A 73 -2.50 -7.68 5.60
C THR A 73 -1.67 -8.26 6.74
N MET A 74 -2.06 -7.98 7.99
CA MET A 74 -1.46 -8.58 9.17
C MET A 74 -1.89 -10.05 9.27
N GLU A 75 -0.95 -10.97 9.12
CA GLU A 75 -1.23 -12.40 9.19
C GLU A 75 -0.92 -13.00 10.56
N GLU A 76 -0.05 -12.34 11.32
CA GLU A 76 0.43 -12.77 12.62
C GLU A 76 -0.25 -11.97 13.75
N SER A 77 -0.33 -12.56 14.94
CA SER A 77 -0.80 -11.88 16.16
C SER A 77 0.32 -11.19 16.96
N SER A 78 1.51 -11.09 16.36
CA SER A 78 2.73 -10.62 17.04
C SER A 78 2.71 -9.14 17.43
N MET A 79 1.79 -8.35 16.87
CA MET A 79 1.62 -6.92 17.16
C MET A 79 0.36 -6.60 17.97
N GLU A 80 -0.36 -7.62 18.42
CA GLU A 80 -1.49 -7.40 19.34
C GLU A 80 -1.00 -6.87 20.70
N PRO A 81 -1.70 -5.94 21.34
CA PRO A 81 -3.03 -5.43 20.98
C PRO A 81 -3.04 -4.28 19.96
N THR A 82 -1.89 -3.73 19.57
CA THR A 82 -1.78 -2.52 18.74
C THR A 82 -2.32 -2.73 17.34
N LEU A 83 -1.94 -3.84 16.69
CA LEU A 83 -2.43 -4.25 15.37
C LEU A 83 -3.03 -5.64 15.46
N GLN A 84 -4.27 -5.78 14.96
CA GLN A 84 -4.99 -7.05 15.03
C GLN A 84 -4.73 -7.91 13.78
N THR A 85 -4.80 -9.23 13.98
CA THR A 85 -4.76 -10.18 12.87
C THR A 85 -5.88 -9.90 11.86
N ARG A 86 -5.59 -9.97 10.56
CA ARG A 86 -6.45 -9.68 9.40
C ARG A 86 -6.73 -8.20 9.13
N GLU A 87 -6.20 -7.29 9.92
CA GLU A 87 -6.21 -5.87 9.57
C GLU A 87 -5.31 -5.62 8.34
N ARG A 88 -5.64 -4.59 7.59
CA ARG A 88 -4.86 -4.16 6.42
C ARG A 88 -4.34 -2.76 6.61
N PHE A 89 -3.08 -2.58 6.26
CA PHE A 89 -2.37 -1.33 6.45
C PHE A 89 -1.72 -0.85 5.16
N PHE A 90 -1.54 0.44 5.05
CA PHE A 90 -0.60 1.03 4.10
C PHE A 90 0.79 1.14 4.70
N ILE A 91 1.79 0.78 3.88
CA ILE A 91 3.21 0.98 4.16
C ILE A 91 3.67 2.22 3.40
N ASN A 92 4.27 3.17 4.12
CA ASN A 92 4.95 4.31 3.52
C ASN A 92 6.40 3.95 3.20
N LYS A 93 6.67 3.69 1.91
CA LYS A 93 8.01 3.33 1.41
C LYS A 93 8.94 4.53 1.23
N LEU A 94 8.37 5.74 1.25
CA LEU A 94 9.13 6.96 0.98
C LEU A 94 9.77 7.57 2.21
N VAL A 95 9.16 7.40 3.38
CA VAL A 95 9.61 8.08 4.59
C VAL A 95 11.09 7.81 4.84
N TYR A 96 11.53 6.57 4.76
CA TYR A 96 12.92 6.17 5.02
C TYR A 96 13.89 6.39 3.84
N LYS A 97 13.44 7.03 2.76
CA LYS A 97 14.33 7.59 1.73
C LYS A 97 14.82 8.99 2.07
N PHE A 98 14.15 9.66 2.99
CA PHE A 98 14.44 11.05 3.39
C PHE A 98 14.78 11.19 4.87
N THR A 99 14.36 10.24 5.69
CA THR A 99 14.62 10.18 7.12
C THR A 99 15.08 8.77 7.50
N SER A 100 15.77 8.62 8.60
CA SER A 100 16.04 7.30 9.20
C SER A 100 14.82 6.83 9.99
N PRO A 101 14.65 5.50 10.19
CA PRO A 101 13.66 4.98 11.12
C PRO A 101 13.92 5.45 12.56
N ASP A 102 12.85 5.85 13.25
CA ASP A 102 12.90 6.31 14.64
C ASP A 102 12.46 5.20 15.60
N ARG A 103 12.84 5.33 16.86
CA ARG A 103 12.36 4.46 17.94
C ARG A 103 10.87 4.62 18.12
N GLY A 104 10.15 3.50 18.27
CA GLY A 104 8.70 3.44 18.32
C GLY A 104 8.05 3.17 16.97
N ASP A 105 8.73 3.47 15.85
CA ASP A 105 8.18 3.22 14.51
C ASP A 105 7.78 1.75 14.33
N ILE A 106 6.57 1.54 13.83
CA ILE A 106 6.14 0.21 13.40
C ILE A 106 6.55 0.03 11.94
N ILE A 107 7.46 -0.91 11.69
CA ILE A 107 8.06 -1.14 10.37
C ILE A 107 7.61 -2.46 9.77
N ALA A 108 7.53 -2.47 8.44
CA ALA A 108 7.42 -3.68 7.63
C ALA A 108 8.79 -3.99 7.03
N PHE A 109 9.25 -5.23 7.19
CA PHE A 109 10.57 -5.67 6.71
C PHE A 109 10.54 -7.13 6.25
N THR A 110 11.59 -7.56 5.55
CA THR A 110 11.86 -8.96 5.22
C THR A 110 13.16 -9.38 5.87
N LYS A 111 13.29 -10.66 6.29
CA LYS A 111 14.47 -11.16 7.03
C LYS A 111 15.75 -11.13 6.19
N ASP A 112 15.64 -11.28 4.87
CA ASP A 112 16.75 -11.40 3.93
C ASP A 112 16.80 -10.31 2.86
N GLY A 113 15.86 -9.35 2.90
CA GLY A 113 15.73 -8.28 1.91
C GLY A 113 15.08 -8.71 0.60
N SER A 114 14.72 -9.97 0.42
CA SER A 114 14.03 -10.47 -0.79
C SER A 114 12.62 -9.87 -0.90
N ASP A 115 12.19 -9.57 -2.12
CA ASP A 115 10.83 -9.08 -2.37
C ASP A 115 9.78 -10.20 -2.34
N ASP A 116 10.21 -11.46 -2.48
CA ASP A 116 9.36 -12.64 -2.44
C ASP A 116 9.26 -13.25 -1.02
N ALA A 117 10.06 -12.77 -0.06
CA ALA A 117 10.04 -13.25 1.31
C ALA A 117 8.80 -12.73 2.07
N PRO A 118 8.34 -13.48 3.09
CA PRO A 118 7.28 -13.00 3.97
C PRO A 118 7.63 -11.65 4.60
N ILE A 119 6.67 -10.75 4.63
CA ILE A 119 6.82 -9.44 5.27
C ILE A 119 6.43 -9.58 6.74
N HIS A 120 7.33 -9.18 7.62
CA HIS A 120 7.10 -9.10 9.05
C HIS A 120 6.83 -7.66 9.47
N ILE A 121 6.01 -7.49 10.51
CA ILE A 121 5.70 -6.18 11.09
C ILE A 121 6.10 -6.21 12.56
N LYS A 122 6.97 -5.28 12.98
CA LYS A 122 7.45 -5.15 14.37
C LYS A 122 7.68 -3.68 14.70
N ARG A 123 7.83 -3.39 15.99
CA ARG A 123 8.17 -2.06 16.52
C ARG A 123 9.67 -1.93 16.74
N ILE A 124 10.25 -0.81 16.33
CA ILE A 124 11.66 -0.48 16.59
C ILE A 124 11.83 -0.12 18.06
N ILE A 125 12.75 -0.83 18.71
CA ILE A 125 13.14 -0.58 20.11
C ILE A 125 14.57 -0.07 20.20
N GLY A 126 15.50 -0.65 19.45
CA GLY A 126 16.90 -0.25 19.40
C GLY A 126 17.26 0.43 18.10
N LEU A 127 18.07 1.49 18.20
CA LEU A 127 18.61 2.25 17.09
C LEU A 127 20.06 1.88 16.79
N PRO A 128 20.58 2.19 15.58
CA PRO A 128 21.96 1.92 15.21
C PRO A 128 22.98 2.41 16.26
N GLY A 129 23.94 1.55 16.61
CA GLY A 129 25.01 1.83 17.54
C GLY A 129 24.66 1.66 19.02
N GLU A 130 23.41 1.32 19.36
CA GLU A 130 22.97 1.10 20.74
C GLU A 130 23.21 -0.34 21.20
N THR A 131 23.23 -0.55 22.50
CA THR A 131 23.22 -1.86 23.14
C THR A 131 21.90 -2.08 23.85
N ILE A 132 21.17 -3.15 23.46
CA ILE A 132 19.87 -3.51 24.02
C ILE A 132 20.05 -4.70 24.96
N GLU A 133 19.54 -4.57 26.17
CA GLU A 133 19.53 -5.63 27.18
C GLU A 133 18.13 -5.75 27.79
N ILE A 134 17.69 -6.97 28.07
CA ILE A 134 16.41 -7.24 28.74
C ILE A 134 16.67 -8.01 30.01
N ARG A 135 16.44 -7.37 31.16
CA ARG A 135 16.61 -7.96 32.49
C ARG A 135 15.31 -7.87 33.27
N ASP A 136 14.86 -8.97 33.86
CA ASP A 136 13.63 -9.06 34.64
C ASP A 136 12.41 -8.49 33.94
N GLY A 137 12.35 -8.64 32.59
CA GLY A 137 11.27 -8.15 31.74
C GLY A 137 11.31 -6.64 31.44
N VAL A 138 12.37 -5.95 31.87
CA VAL A 138 12.61 -4.53 31.64
C VAL A 138 13.66 -4.34 30.54
N ILE A 139 13.38 -3.44 29.61
CA ILE A 139 14.31 -3.10 28.53
C ILE A 139 15.31 -2.05 29.00
N TYR A 140 16.57 -2.27 28.72
CA TYR A 140 17.65 -1.31 28.93
C TYR A 140 18.29 -0.98 27.59
N ILE A 141 18.54 0.30 27.35
CA ILE A 141 19.25 0.83 26.20
C ILE A 141 20.49 1.57 26.73
N ASP A 142 21.67 1.12 26.31
CA ASP A 142 22.97 1.62 26.80
C ASP A 142 23.05 1.63 28.34
N GLY A 143 22.49 0.60 28.96
CA GLY A 143 22.45 0.44 30.42
C GLY A 143 21.42 1.30 31.15
N GLN A 144 20.63 2.10 30.47
CA GLN A 144 19.54 2.91 31.04
C GLN A 144 18.18 2.25 30.79
N VAL A 145 17.29 2.31 31.80
CA VAL A 145 15.93 1.79 31.67
C VAL A 145 15.21 2.56 30.57
N TYR A 146 14.72 1.83 29.60
CA TYR A 146 13.81 2.37 28.59
C TYR A 146 12.36 2.13 29.02
N GLN A 147 11.62 3.20 29.19
CA GLN A 147 10.19 3.16 29.48
C GLN A 147 9.42 3.39 28.21
N GLU A 148 8.59 2.44 27.84
CA GLU A 148 7.72 2.53 26.68
C GLU A 148 6.48 3.38 27.02
N ASP A 149 5.95 4.05 25.99
CA ASP A 149 4.72 4.87 26.14
C ASP A 149 3.45 4.00 26.13
N GLU A 150 3.53 2.77 25.61
CA GLU A 150 2.43 1.82 25.56
C GLU A 150 2.42 0.91 26.79
N ASP A 151 1.22 0.60 27.27
CA ASP A 151 1.00 -0.41 28.32
C ASP A 151 1.01 -1.82 27.73
N LEU A 152 2.23 -2.31 27.46
CA LEU A 152 2.45 -3.63 26.84
C LEU A 152 2.78 -4.70 27.89
N PRO A 153 2.53 -5.99 27.58
CA PRO A 153 2.84 -7.08 28.51
C PRO A 153 4.34 -7.15 28.85
N GLN A 154 4.64 -7.41 30.13
CA GLN A 154 6.03 -7.62 30.57
C GLN A 154 6.67 -8.78 29.82
N ILE A 155 7.93 -8.62 29.42
CA ILE A 155 8.70 -9.63 28.67
C ILE A 155 9.08 -10.76 29.62
N THR A 156 8.67 -11.99 29.29
CA THR A 156 9.03 -13.19 30.09
C THR A 156 10.26 -13.92 29.54
N ASN A 157 10.56 -13.77 28.25
CA ASN A 157 11.73 -14.38 27.61
C ASN A 157 12.59 -13.29 26.96
N PRO A 158 13.77 -12.96 27.53
CA PRO A 158 14.68 -11.98 26.96
C PRO A 158 15.43 -12.47 25.72
N GLY A 159 15.55 -13.79 25.52
CA GLY A 159 16.28 -14.37 24.40
C GLY A 159 17.73 -13.89 24.30
N LEU A 160 18.18 -13.53 23.11
CA LEU A 160 19.54 -13.01 22.87
C LEU A 160 19.85 -11.72 23.65
N ALA A 161 18.82 -10.95 23.99
CA ALA A 161 19.00 -9.69 24.71
C ALA A 161 19.25 -9.86 26.23
N GLU A 162 19.27 -11.09 26.77
CA GLU A 162 19.66 -11.38 28.15
C GLU A 162 21.13 -11.00 28.42
N ASP A 163 22.00 -11.30 27.46
CA ASP A 163 23.44 -11.03 27.53
C ASP A 163 23.84 -9.67 26.92
N GLY A 164 22.86 -8.94 26.39
CA GLY A 164 23.06 -7.68 25.68
C GLY A 164 23.39 -7.88 24.19
N VAL A 165 22.66 -7.15 23.33
CA VAL A 165 22.82 -7.13 21.88
C VAL A 165 23.29 -5.75 21.46
N SER A 166 24.51 -5.66 20.92
CA SER A 166 25.04 -4.43 20.33
C SER A 166 24.64 -4.32 18.87
N LEU A 167 24.13 -3.18 18.45
CA LEU A 167 23.66 -2.92 17.10
C LEU A 167 24.75 -2.24 16.27
N ASP A 168 24.96 -2.70 15.05
CA ASP A 168 25.81 -2.03 14.09
C ASP A 168 25.19 -0.72 13.59
N ASN A 169 25.95 0.06 12.80
CA ASN A 169 25.53 1.40 12.35
C ASN A 169 24.32 1.41 11.40
N ASP A 170 23.88 0.27 10.94
CA ASP A 170 22.74 0.08 10.02
C ASP A 170 21.76 -1.00 10.51
N GLU A 171 21.81 -1.31 11.81
CA GLU A 171 20.97 -2.33 12.43
C GLU A 171 19.98 -1.76 13.43
N TYR A 172 18.80 -2.35 13.44
CA TYR A 172 17.70 -2.03 14.35
C TYR A 172 17.30 -3.27 15.13
N PHE A 173 17.02 -3.08 16.42
CA PHE A 173 16.43 -4.11 17.27
C PHE A 173 14.91 -3.91 17.32
N VAL A 174 14.16 -4.93 16.95
CA VAL A 174 12.70 -4.84 16.86
C VAL A 174 12.02 -5.85 17.77
N LEU A 175 10.88 -5.46 18.36
CA LEU A 175 10.01 -6.31 19.15
C LEU A 175 8.59 -6.33 18.59
N GLY A 176 7.89 -7.45 18.77
CA GLY A 176 6.44 -7.47 18.65
C GLY A 176 5.78 -6.88 19.89
N ASP A 177 4.66 -6.19 19.74
CA ASP A 177 3.90 -5.66 20.88
C ASP A 177 3.27 -6.79 21.71
N ASN A 178 2.96 -7.92 21.08
CA ASN A 178 2.62 -9.15 21.77
C ASN A 178 3.89 -9.85 22.30
N ARG A 179 4.48 -9.26 23.33
CA ARG A 179 5.81 -9.57 23.89
C ARG A 179 6.11 -11.04 24.08
N ASN A 180 5.10 -11.80 24.47
CA ASN A 180 5.26 -13.21 24.82
C ASN A 180 4.78 -14.17 23.70
N ASN A 181 4.31 -13.61 22.58
CA ASN A 181 3.87 -14.36 21.41
C ASN A 181 4.36 -13.68 20.11
N SER A 182 5.65 -13.44 20.03
CA SER A 182 6.29 -12.79 18.87
C SER A 182 7.65 -13.42 18.59
N GLU A 183 7.91 -13.74 17.33
CA GLU A 183 9.25 -13.95 16.81
C GLU A 183 9.82 -12.61 16.37
N ASP A 184 10.90 -12.15 17.05
CA ASP A 184 11.50 -10.84 16.85
C ASP A 184 13.02 -10.88 17.13
N SER A 185 13.68 -9.75 17.27
CA SER A 185 15.14 -9.65 17.40
C SER A 185 15.72 -10.41 18.60
N ARG A 186 14.91 -10.82 19.55
CA ARG A 186 15.31 -11.70 20.64
C ARG A 186 15.69 -13.12 20.20
N PHE A 187 15.30 -13.52 19.02
CA PHE A 187 15.46 -14.89 18.51
C PHE A 187 16.42 -14.95 17.33
N ALA A 188 17.22 -16.02 17.26
CA ALA A 188 18.24 -16.21 16.23
C ALA A 188 17.68 -16.29 14.80
N GLU A 189 16.39 -16.60 14.65
CA GLU A 189 15.69 -16.70 13.38
C GLU A 189 15.39 -15.31 12.76
N VAL A 190 15.39 -14.26 13.58
CA VAL A 190 15.12 -12.87 13.16
C VAL A 190 16.35 -12.01 13.29
N GLN A 191 16.98 -11.99 14.49
CA GLN A 191 18.15 -11.17 14.82
C GLN A 191 17.91 -9.66 14.61
N ASN A 192 19.00 -8.88 14.51
CA ASN A 192 18.92 -7.45 14.20
C ASN A 192 18.50 -7.25 12.74
N ILE A 193 17.71 -6.22 12.49
CA ILE A 193 17.20 -5.90 11.15
C ILE A 193 18.07 -4.84 10.52
N ASN A 194 18.72 -5.19 9.40
CA ASN A 194 19.48 -4.22 8.64
C ASN A 194 18.54 -3.23 7.93
N GLU A 195 18.88 -1.95 7.94
CA GLU A 195 18.07 -0.85 7.36
C GLU A 195 17.61 -1.14 5.92
N LYS A 196 18.48 -1.76 5.10
CA LYS A 196 18.17 -2.12 3.70
C LYS A 196 17.05 -3.14 3.54
N TYR A 197 16.69 -3.88 4.60
CA TYR A 197 15.62 -4.86 4.61
C TYR A 197 14.26 -4.27 5.01
N ILE A 198 14.26 -3.01 5.48
CA ILE A 198 13.06 -2.28 5.85
C ILE A 198 12.34 -1.84 4.57
N LYS A 199 11.11 -2.28 4.40
CA LYS A 199 10.26 -1.94 3.24
C LYS A 199 9.55 -0.60 3.43
N GLY A 200 9.35 -0.15 4.67
CA GLY A 200 8.75 1.13 5.03
C GLY A 200 8.02 1.12 6.37
N LYS A 201 7.46 2.28 6.73
CA LYS A 201 6.69 2.48 7.96
C LYS A 201 5.23 2.08 7.76
N VAL A 202 4.68 1.30 8.69
CA VAL A 202 3.24 1.03 8.78
C VAL A 202 2.59 2.26 9.41
N TRP A 203 1.65 2.91 8.73
CA TRP A 203 1.19 4.23 9.18
C TRP A 203 -0.31 4.43 9.14
N PHE A 204 -1.06 3.67 8.34
CA PHE A 204 -2.49 3.87 8.19
C PHE A 204 -3.24 2.54 8.04
N CYS A 205 -4.23 2.30 8.89
CA CYS A 205 -5.15 1.16 8.80
C CYS A 205 -6.26 1.47 7.81
N ILE A 206 -6.49 0.55 6.85
CA ILE A 206 -7.51 0.67 5.81
C ILE A 206 -8.65 -0.33 5.94
N TYR A 207 -8.49 -1.32 6.80
CA TYR A 207 -9.51 -2.35 7.07
C TYR A 207 -9.25 -2.97 8.45
N PRO A 208 -10.29 -3.24 9.23
CA PRO A 208 -11.73 -3.06 8.96
C PRO A 208 -12.17 -1.59 9.02
N ALA A 209 -13.42 -1.30 8.59
CA ALA A 209 -13.91 0.06 8.42
C ALA A 209 -14.02 0.86 9.73
N ASP A 210 -14.20 0.19 10.86
CA ASP A 210 -14.28 0.76 12.19
C ASP A 210 -12.89 1.09 12.79
N GLN A 211 -11.81 0.59 12.18
CA GLN A 211 -10.43 0.82 12.60
C GLN A 211 -9.66 1.75 11.63
N ILE A 212 -10.34 2.31 10.61
CA ILE A 212 -9.68 3.21 9.64
C ILE A 212 -9.09 4.42 10.36
N GLY A 213 -7.78 4.60 10.25
CA GLY A 213 -7.06 5.70 10.90
C GLY A 213 -5.56 5.55 10.87
N PHE A 214 -4.88 6.56 11.43
CA PHE A 214 -3.44 6.49 11.61
C PHE A 214 -3.09 5.46 12.70
N VAL A 215 -2.06 4.69 12.42
CA VAL A 215 -1.46 3.80 13.41
C VAL A 215 -0.71 4.67 14.41
N LYS A 216 -0.86 4.39 15.69
CA LYS A 216 -0.12 5.08 16.75
C LYS A 216 1.24 4.42 16.92
N ASP A 217 2.27 5.21 16.86
CA ASP A 217 3.64 4.81 17.16
C ASP A 217 3.83 4.69 18.67
#